data_fcb7aac70ce00da4824290dfff379381
#
_entry.id   fcb7aac70ce00da4824290dfff379381
#
_cell.length_a   1.000
_cell.length_b   1.000
_cell.length_c   1.000
_cell.angle_alpha   90.00
_cell.angle_beta   90.00
_cell.angle_gamma   90.00
#
_symmetry.space_group_name_H-M   'P 1'
#
loop_
_entity.id
_entity.type
_entity.pdbx_description
1 polymer ?
#
loop_
_entity_poly.entity_id
_entity_poly.type
_entity_poly.pdbx_seq_one_letter_code
_entity_poly.pdbx_strand_id
1 'polypeptide(L)'
;MNASRDATVLYRSADVCVVGSGPGGAVTAHLLARAGLRVLLLEEGGRIGPGATLDALEPGWEPALVRAGAGRPVPAGRPWSARGLGGGMGLFAGIGFRLRHVDLDARKHVADDALDPRWPLAYADLREHYDAVERLMGVARARGADPLEPDGDDPPLPPHPYSPPGLLLAGAGRRLGLRPFPTPLLINSAPYRGRPACHRCGPCNEHACPTGAKADLVATLLDPAAEDGSLVVATESRALRVHASSGDRVDAVEWLDGRAGVRRTTRARCVVLAGNAVQSSALLLRSPTRWSPSGLGNRHDVVGRGLCFKVSGYVAGTVAAPAATGHGAGGPFSTVAFSDHYLDPACPGGLGGILYEASPADRAPRDGEMPLRVHYLAADQPMWRNRVRLSNRKNALGTEKLLMEYETHPLDEARLEYLAERATELLVSAGAAHIRREASGYERGSRHLHGGCRAGDDPRTSVVDADGRIHDQENVYVVDGGFFPYPGGVNPTLTILANAARIARRIARDLATASV
;
A
#
# COMPACT_ATOMS: atom_id res chain seq x y z
N MET A 1 30.16 20.73 0.62
CA MET A 1 30.81 20.34 1.90
C MET A 1 29.88 20.37 3.12
N ASN A 2 28.76 21.13 3.12
CA ASN A 2 27.80 21.18 4.27
C ASN A 2 26.93 19.92 4.39
N ALA A 3 26.45 19.35 3.29
CA ALA A 3 25.53 18.19 3.32
C ALA A 3 26.07 16.94 4.05
N SER A 4 27.40 16.71 4.06
CA SER A 4 27.98 15.54 4.75
C SER A 4 28.10 15.72 6.26
N ARG A 5 28.24 16.97 6.74
CA ARG A 5 28.27 17.28 8.20
C ARG A 5 26.86 17.19 8.78
N ASP A 6 25.85 17.69 8.07
CA ASP A 6 24.44 17.67 8.50
C ASP A 6 23.91 16.22 8.57
N ALA A 7 24.25 15.36 7.61
CA ALA A 7 23.91 13.94 7.65
C ALA A 7 24.48 13.23 8.88
N THR A 8 25.75 13.48 9.22
CA THR A 8 26.39 12.86 10.39
C THR A 8 25.75 13.30 11.71
N VAL A 9 25.26 14.53 11.80
CA VAL A 9 24.51 15.04 12.97
C VAL A 9 23.16 14.34 13.06
N LEU A 10 22.41 14.23 11.96
CA LEU A 10 21.08 13.58 11.92
C LEU A 10 21.15 12.07 12.18
N TYR A 11 22.26 11.41 11.85
CA TYR A 11 22.49 10.01 12.25
C TYR A 11 22.60 9.82 13.77
N ARG A 12 22.94 10.87 14.52
CA ARG A 12 23.02 10.83 15.99
C ARG A 12 21.73 11.32 16.65
N SER A 13 21.11 12.37 16.09
CA SER A 13 19.93 13.00 16.67
C SER A 13 19.09 13.71 15.61
N ALA A 14 17.82 13.39 15.54
CA ALA A 14 16.80 14.00 14.70
C ALA A 14 15.60 14.46 15.54
N ASP A 15 14.76 15.35 15.02
CA ASP A 15 13.47 15.62 15.65
C ASP A 15 12.52 14.45 15.39
N VAL A 16 12.55 13.89 14.16
CA VAL A 16 11.75 12.73 13.77
C VAL A 16 12.62 11.70 13.06
N CYS A 17 12.50 10.44 13.50
CA CYS A 17 13.05 9.30 12.78
C CYS A 17 11.89 8.54 12.10
N VAL A 18 11.88 8.51 10.76
CA VAL A 18 10.89 7.79 9.95
C VAL A 18 11.51 6.47 9.47
N VAL A 19 10.84 5.36 9.71
CA VAL A 19 11.28 4.02 9.34
C VAL A 19 10.47 3.50 8.16
N GLY A 20 11.08 3.42 6.98
CA GLY A 20 10.49 3.04 5.71
C GLY A 20 10.13 4.23 4.83
N SER A 21 10.42 4.13 3.53
CA SER A 21 10.24 5.18 2.52
C SER A 21 9.07 4.94 1.57
N GLY A 22 8.19 3.98 1.88
CA GLY A 22 6.95 3.75 1.12
C GLY A 22 5.99 4.96 1.20
N PRO A 23 4.76 4.85 0.64
CA PRO A 23 3.85 5.99 0.52
C PRO A 23 3.59 6.71 1.86
N GLY A 24 3.42 5.98 2.95
CA GLY A 24 3.22 6.57 4.28
C GLY A 24 4.45 7.33 4.77
N GLY A 25 5.63 6.70 4.70
CA GLY A 25 6.86 7.31 5.21
C GLY A 25 7.34 8.49 4.37
N ALA A 26 7.30 8.39 3.04
CA ALA A 26 7.75 9.45 2.15
C ALA A 26 6.92 10.74 2.30
N VAL A 27 5.58 10.63 2.32
CA VAL A 27 4.72 11.80 2.49
C VAL A 27 4.86 12.41 3.88
N THR A 28 4.99 11.57 4.91
CA THR A 28 5.22 12.02 6.29
C THR A 28 6.55 12.76 6.41
N ALA A 29 7.65 12.15 5.93
CA ALA A 29 8.97 12.77 5.97
C ALA A 29 9.01 14.11 5.23
N HIS A 30 8.42 14.17 4.02
CA HIS A 30 8.29 15.40 3.24
C HIS A 30 7.56 16.50 4.00
N LEU A 31 6.37 16.20 4.55
CA LEU A 31 5.56 17.21 5.22
C LEU A 31 6.20 17.71 6.53
N LEU A 32 6.84 16.82 7.29
CA LEU A 32 7.52 17.18 8.52
C LEU A 32 8.79 18.02 8.25
N ALA A 33 9.56 17.66 7.21
CA ALA A 33 10.70 18.45 6.76
C ALA A 33 10.27 19.86 6.32
N ARG A 34 9.18 19.97 5.55
CA ARG A 34 8.60 21.27 5.16
C ARG A 34 8.01 22.08 6.34
N ALA A 35 7.68 21.43 7.43
CA ALA A 35 7.31 22.09 8.69
C ALA A 35 8.52 22.55 9.51
N GLY A 36 9.75 22.42 8.98
CA GLY A 36 10.98 22.87 9.62
C GLY A 36 11.59 21.89 10.64
N LEU A 37 11.09 20.64 10.68
CA LEU A 37 11.65 19.61 11.55
C LEU A 37 12.83 18.90 10.86
N ARG A 38 13.84 18.53 11.65
CA ARG A 38 14.98 17.73 11.18
C ARG A 38 14.56 16.26 11.13
N VAL A 39 14.47 15.71 9.90
CA VAL A 39 13.96 14.37 9.66
C VAL A 39 15.06 13.43 9.19
N LEU A 40 15.21 12.28 9.83
CA LEU A 40 15.98 11.14 9.33
C LEU A 40 15.00 10.07 8.81
N LEU A 41 15.10 9.73 7.53
CA LEU A 41 14.36 8.64 6.91
C LEU A 41 15.29 7.45 6.70
N LEU A 42 14.96 6.31 7.31
CA LEU A 42 15.68 5.04 7.15
C LEU A 42 14.95 4.18 6.11
N GLU A 43 15.67 3.73 5.08
CA GLU A 43 15.17 2.79 4.07
C GLU A 43 16.11 1.59 3.95
N GLU A 44 15.55 0.39 4.06
CA GLU A 44 16.34 -0.85 4.03
C GLU A 44 16.95 -1.13 2.66
N GLY A 45 16.29 -0.73 1.57
CA GLY A 45 16.76 -0.93 0.21
C GLY A 45 17.56 0.22 -0.37
N GLY A 46 18.12 -0.02 -1.53
CA GLY A 46 18.77 1.01 -2.36
C GLY A 46 17.77 1.79 -3.21
N ARG A 47 18.27 2.70 -4.04
CA ARG A 47 17.45 3.46 -5.01
C ARG A 47 16.96 2.53 -6.13
N ILE A 48 15.66 2.59 -6.45
CA ILE A 48 15.07 1.89 -7.60
C ILE A 48 15.27 2.76 -8.85
N GLY A 49 16.02 2.23 -9.83
CA GLY A 49 16.26 2.94 -11.08
C GLY A 49 15.07 2.90 -12.05
N PRO A 50 14.98 3.85 -13.01
CA PRO A 50 14.01 3.80 -14.08
C PRO A 50 14.06 2.49 -14.87
N GLY A 51 12.90 1.91 -15.20
CA GLY A 51 12.80 0.64 -15.93
C GLY A 51 13.14 -0.61 -15.12
N ALA A 52 13.49 -0.48 -13.83
CA ALA A 52 13.69 -1.64 -12.96
C ALA A 52 12.41 -2.47 -12.87
N THR A 53 12.58 -3.79 -12.81
CA THR A 53 11.48 -4.75 -12.64
C THR A 53 11.51 -5.36 -11.25
N LEU A 54 10.36 -5.86 -10.81
CA LEU A 54 10.29 -6.57 -9.53
C LEU A 54 11.21 -7.79 -9.52
N ASP A 55 11.18 -8.60 -10.56
CA ASP A 55 12.00 -9.83 -10.67
C ASP A 55 13.50 -9.53 -10.58
N ALA A 56 13.96 -8.39 -11.09
CA ALA A 56 15.36 -7.97 -10.98
C ALA A 56 15.74 -7.58 -9.53
N LEU A 57 14.78 -7.18 -8.70
CA LEU A 57 15.02 -6.74 -7.32
C LEU A 57 14.82 -7.86 -6.29
N GLU A 58 14.06 -8.92 -6.63
CA GLU A 58 13.74 -10.03 -5.72
C GLU A 58 14.93 -10.79 -5.13
N PRO A 59 16.02 -11.08 -5.86
CA PRO A 59 17.11 -11.90 -5.36
C PRO A 59 17.80 -11.38 -4.08
N GLY A 60 17.67 -10.07 -3.80
CA GLY A 60 18.23 -9.43 -2.60
C GLY A 60 17.35 -9.49 -1.35
N TRP A 61 16.16 -10.11 -1.43
CA TRP A 61 15.17 -10.05 -0.36
C TRP A 61 15.10 -11.34 0.47
N GLU A 62 15.08 -11.19 1.79
CA GLU A 62 14.89 -12.31 2.69
C GLU A 62 13.40 -12.73 2.68
N PRO A 63 13.05 -13.98 2.29
CA PRO A 63 11.67 -14.42 2.29
C PRO A 63 11.15 -14.55 3.73
N ALA A 64 9.94 -14.03 3.99
CA ALA A 64 9.22 -14.32 5.21
C ALA A 64 8.78 -15.80 5.21
N LEU A 65 8.55 -16.35 6.40
CA LEU A 65 7.91 -17.65 6.54
C LEU A 65 6.39 -17.44 6.59
N VAL A 66 5.63 -18.31 5.93
CA VAL A 66 4.16 -18.31 5.97
C VAL A 66 3.69 -19.66 6.51
N ARG A 67 2.69 -19.62 7.39
CA ARG A 67 2.00 -20.80 7.91
C ARG A 67 0.49 -20.65 7.74
N ALA A 68 -0.16 -21.65 7.12
CA ALA A 68 -1.60 -21.77 7.06
C ALA A 68 -2.07 -22.78 8.13
N GLY A 69 -2.98 -22.36 8.99
CA GLY A 69 -3.51 -23.21 10.07
C GLY A 69 -2.41 -23.90 10.88
N ALA A 70 -2.55 -25.19 11.10
CA ALA A 70 -1.59 -26.03 11.84
C ALA A 70 -0.40 -26.54 10.98
N GLY A 71 -0.31 -26.11 9.70
CA GLY A 71 0.73 -26.53 8.78
C GLY A 71 2.14 -26.14 9.20
N ARG A 72 3.15 -26.71 8.54
CA ARG A 72 4.55 -26.29 8.75
C ARG A 72 4.79 -24.94 8.08
N PRO A 73 5.59 -24.04 8.71
CA PRO A 73 6.01 -22.81 8.06
C PRO A 73 6.83 -23.10 6.80
N VAL A 74 6.44 -22.48 5.68
CA VAL A 74 7.15 -22.53 4.42
C VAL A 74 7.62 -21.12 4.03
N PRO A 75 8.69 -20.97 3.24
CA PRO A 75 9.03 -19.65 2.69
C PRO A 75 7.86 -19.10 1.88
N ALA A 76 7.52 -17.83 2.07
CA ALA A 76 6.64 -17.12 1.15
C ALA A 76 7.32 -17.11 -0.23
N GLY A 77 6.60 -17.43 -1.28
CA GLY A 77 7.14 -17.48 -2.63
C GLY A 77 7.72 -16.12 -3.03
N ARG A 78 6.90 -15.26 -3.62
CA ARG A 78 7.31 -13.89 -3.93
C ARG A 78 7.25 -12.98 -2.70
N PRO A 79 8.17 -12.01 -2.56
CA PRO A 79 8.13 -11.07 -1.44
C PRO A 79 6.89 -10.18 -1.53
N TRP A 80 6.28 -9.94 -0.37
CA TRP A 80 5.05 -9.16 -0.21
C TRP A 80 5.28 -7.66 -0.31
N SER A 81 6.52 -7.20 -0.16
CA SER A 81 6.86 -5.77 -0.17
C SER A 81 8.14 -5.51 -0.96
N ALA A 82 8.18 -4.39 -1.67
CA ALA A 82 9.39 -3.93 -2.32
C ALA A 82 10.39 -3.38 -1.29
N ARG A 83 11.63 -3.81 -1.38
CA ARG A 83 12.77 -3.30 -0.64
C ARG A 83 13.53 -2.32 -1.53
N GLY A 84 13.27 -1.03 -1.33
CA GLY A 84 13.89 0.02 -2.13
C GLY A 84 13.29 1.38 -1.87
N LEU A 85 14.03 2.42 -2.17
CA LEU A 85 13.62 3.80 -1.94
C LEU A 85 12.34 4.12 -2.72
N GLY A 86 11.29 4.60 -2.00
CA GLY A 86 9.94 4.76 -2.51
C GLY A 86 9.02 3.54 -2.27
N GLY A 87 9.58 2.43 -1.76
CA GLY A 87 8.84 1.22 -1.43
C GLY A 87 8.08 0.64 -2.62
N GLY A 88 6.97 -0.04 -2.36
CA GLY A 88 6.12 -0.66 -3.40
C GLY A 88 5.55 0.30 -4.43
N MET A 89 5.48 1.60 -4.12
CA MET A 89 4.95 2.59 -5.06
C MET A 89 5.90 2.85 -6.24
N GLY A 90 7.19 2.53 -6.14
CA GLY A 90 8.09 2.52 -7.29
C GLY A 90 7.68 1.53 -8.38
N LEU A 91 7.02 0.43 -7.99
CA LEU A 91 6.70 -0.72 -8.86
C LEU A 91 5.19 -0.94 -9.04
N PHE A 92 4.31 -0.15 -8.41
CA PHE A 92 2.87 -0.37 -8.43
C PHE A 92 2.21 -0.10 -9.80
N ALA A 93 0.97 -0.56 -9.97
CA ALA A 93 0.20 -0.38 -11.21
C ALA A 93 -0.29 1.06 -11.44
N GLY A 94 -0.10 1.97 -10.50
CA GLY A 94 -0.54 3.36 -10.58
C GLY A 94 -2.00 3.60 -10.18
N ILE A 95 -2.73 2.59 -9.71
CA ILE A 95 -4.16 2.71 -9.36
C ILE A 95 -4.35 3.48 -8.06
N GLY A 96 -5.31 4.43 -8.05
CA GLY A 96 -5.52 5.36 -6.95
C GLY A 96 -6.99 5.63 -6.61
N PHE A 97 -7.70 4.60 -6.14
CA PHE A 97 -9.06 4.78 -5.60
C PHE A 97 -9.05 5.39 -4.20
N ARG A 98 -10.10 6.15 -3.87
CA ARG A 98 -10.46 6.51 -2.49
C ARG A 98 -11.25 5.37 -1.85
N LEU A 99 -11.08 5.12 -0.54
CA LEU A 99 -12.00 4.23 0.20
C LEU A 99 -13.43 4.76 0.13
N ARG A 100 -14.39 3.84 0.08
CA ARG A 100 -15.83 4.16 0.10
C ARG A 100 -16.28 4.40 1.55
N HIS A 101 -17.42 5.05 1.74
CA HIS A 101 -18.01 5.21 3.09
C HIS A 101 -18.19 3.86 3.80
N VAL A 102 -18.61 2.84 3.07
CA VAL A 102 -18.80 1.48 3.60
C VAL A 102 -17.49 0.84 4.06
N ASP A 103 -16.37 1.20 3.46
CA ASP A 103 -15.05 0.66 3.86
C ASP A 103 -14.59 1.18 5.23
N LEU A 104 -15.13 2.32 5.67
CA LEU A 104 -14.81 2.91 6.98
C LEU A 104 -15.69 2.35 8.10
N ASP A 105 -16.83 1.74 7.76
CA ASP A 105 -17.69 1.00 8.70
C ASP A 105 -18.33 -0.21 8.02
N ALA A 106 -17.57 -1.29 7.93
CA ALA A 106 -17.99 -2.53 7.29
C ALA A 106 -18.62 -3.56 8.25
N ARG A 107 -19.05 -3.17 9.46
CA ARG A 107 -19.55 -4.11 10.50
C ARG A 107 -20.69 -5.01 10.03
N LYS A 108 -21.53 -4.56 9.11
CA LYS A 108 -22.64 -5.35 8.56
C LYS A 108 -22.22 -6.37 7.50
N HIS A 109 -20.94 -6.35 7.11
CA HIS A 109 -20.42 -7.07 5.96
C HIS A 109 -19.26 -8.02 6.31
N VAL A 110 -18.87 -8.10 7.57
CA VAL A 110 -17.83 -9.01 8.05
C VAL A 110 -18.43 -10.21 8.76
N ALA A 111 -17.66 -11.27 8.91
CA ALA A 111 -18.05 -12.45 9.67
C ALA A 111 -18.14 -12.14 11.18
N ASP A 112 -18.95 -12.91 11.90
CA ASP A 112 -19.18 -12.71 13.35
C ASP A 112 -17.90 -12.90 14.20
N ASP A 113 -16.95 -13.72 13.72
CA ASP A 113 -15.66 -13.96 14.38
C ASP A 113 -14.55 -13.02 13.90
N ALA A 114 -14.85 -12.06 13.02
CA ALA A 114 -13.90 -11.02 12.61
C ALA A 114 -13.69 -9.98 13.71
N LEU A 115 -12.52 -9.35 13.71
CA LEU A 115 -12.27 -8.16 14.51
C LEU A 115 -13.13 -6.99 14.03
N ASP A 116 -13.45 -6.05 14.92
CA ASP A 116 -14.21 -4.84 14.56
C ASP A 116 -13.56 -4.13 13.35
N PRO A 117 -14.22 -4.06 12.18
CA PRO A 117 -13.66 -3.47 10.97
C PRO A 117 -13.77 -1.95 10.96
N ARG A 118 -14.39 -1.34 11.96
CA ARG A 118 -14.67 0.09 12.00
C ARG A 118 -13.37 0.89 12.11
N TRP A 119 -13.22 1.87 11.23
CA TRP A 119 -12.19 2.88 11.35
C TRP A 119 -12.58 3.87 12.47
N PRO A 120 -11.64 4.32 13.32
CA PRO A 120 -11.90 5.39 14.29
C PRO A 120 -11.90 6.77 13.61
N LEU A 121 -12.31 6.84 12.35
CA LEU A 121 -12.34 8.02 11.47
C LEU A 121 -13.57 7.98 10.58
N ALA A 122 -14.17 9.13 10.34
CA ALA A 122 -15.14 9.32 9.28
C ALA A 122 -14.45 9.72 7.97
N TYR A 123 -15.16 9.61 6.83
CA TYR A 123 -14.62 10.05 5.54
C TYR A 123 -14.26 11.55 5.55
N ALA A 124 -15.02 12.36 6.26
CA ALA A 124 -14.76 13.80 6.41
C ALA A 124 -13.36 14.10 6.96
N ASP A 125 -12.83 13.24 7.85
CA ASP A 125 -11.49 13.38 8.43
C ASP A 125 -10.37 13.09 7.42
N LEU A 126 -10.69 12.40 6.33
CA LEU A 126 -9.75 12.04 5.27
C LEU A 126 -9.90 12.89 4.00
N ARG A 127 -11.05 13.51 3.79
CA ARG A 127 -11.41 14.19 2.53
C ARG A 127 -10.37 15.22 2.10
N GLU A 128 -10.07 16.21 2.94
CA GLU A 128 -9.10 17.25 2.59
C GLU A 128 -7.69 16.71 2.32
N HIS A 129 -7.34 15.60 2.98
CA HIS A 129 -6.06 14.93 2.81
C HIS A 129 -6.01 14.14 1.50
N TYR A 130 -7.11 13.51 1.07
CA TYR A 130 -7.22 12.95 -0.27
C TYR A 130 -7.02 14.02 -1.34
N ASP A 131 -7.74 15.13 -1.25
CA ASP A 131 -7.64 16.24 -2.20
C ASP A 131 -6.20 16.79 -2.26
N ALA A 132 -5.54 16.92 -1.11
CA ALA A 132 -4.16 17.39 -1.03
C ALA A 132 -3.16 16.42 -1.70
N VAL A 133 -3.26 15.11 -1.42
CA VAL A 133 -2.33 14.14 -1.99
C VAL A 133 -2.63 13.84 -3.46
N GLU A 134 -3.88 13.94 -3.92
CA GLU A 134 -4.22 13.88 -5.34
C GLU A 134 -3.54 15.01 -6.12
N ARG A 135 -3.60 16.24 -5.61
CA ARG A 135 -2.89 17.39 -6.19
C ARG A 135 -1.37 17.24 -6.11
N LEU A 136 -0.86 16.68 -5.02
CA LEU A 136 0.57 16.47 -4.84
C LEU A 136 1.13 15.45 -5.82
N MET A 137 0.43 14.34 -6.01
CA MET A 137 0.88 13.20 -6.81
C MET A 137 0.43 13.24 -8.28
N GLY A 138 -0.54 14.09 -8.63
CA GLY A 138 -1.07 14.15 -9.98
C GLY A 138 -1.99 12.98 -10.31
N VAL A 139 -3.14 12.87 -9.62
CA VAL A 139 -4.13 11.83 -9.92
C VAL A 139 -4.95 12.20 -11.13
N ALA A 140 -5.02 11.30 -12.12
CA ALA A 140 -5.86 11.41 -13.31
C ALA A 140 -7.15 10.60 -13.11
N ARG A 141 -8.32 11.25 -13.06
CA ARG A 141 -9.64 10.60 -12.88
C ARG A 141 -10.77 11.46 -13.46
N ALA A 142 -11.95 10.89 -13.61
CA ALA A 142 -13.17 11.60 -13.96
C ALA A 142 -14.05 11.72 -12.70
N ARG A 143 -14.27 12.94 -12.22
CA ARG A 143 -15.12 13.17 -11.05
C ARG A 143 -16.55 12.71 -11.30
N GLY A 144 -17.13 11.99 -10.33
CA GLY A 144 -18.53 11.52 -10.40
C GLY A 144 -18.79 10.44 -11.43
N ALA A 145 -17.76 9.91 -12.09
CA ALA A 145 -17.92 8.81 -13.04
C ALA A 145 -18.07 7.44 -12.34
N ASP A 146 -17.43 7.26 -11.20
CA ASP A 146 -17.64 6.10 -10.33
C ASP A 146 -18.87 6.32 -9.47
N PRO A 147 -19.91 5.45 -9.57
CA PRO A 147 -21.17 5.61 -8.82
C PRO A 147 -21.01 5.61 -7.30
N LEU A 148 -19.90 5.06 -6.80
CA LEU A 148 -19.60 4.96 -5.36
C LEU A 148 -18.44 5.89 -4.95
N GLU A 149 -18.04 6.81 -5.82
CA GLU A 149 -16.98 7.76 -5.50
C GLU A 149 -17.43 8.70 -4.36
N PRO A 150 -16.68 8.75 -3.25
CA PRO A 150 -16.97 9.72 -2.21
C PRO A 150 -16.68 11.16 -2.65
N ASP A 151 -17.27 12.14 -1.95
CA ASP A 151 -17.08 13.56 -2.19
C ASP A 151 -15.60 13.99 -2.16
N GLY A 152 -15.26 14.97 -3.01
CA GLY A 152 -13.93 15.54 -3.08
C GLY A 152 -13.84 16.66 -4.12
N ASP A 153 -12.66 17.27 -4.21
CA ASP A 153 -12.37 18.30 -5.21
C ASP A 153 -12.24 17.71 -6.61
N ASP A 154 -12.25 18.59 -7.62
CA ASP A 154 -11.90 18.20 -8.97
C ASP A 154 -10.47 17.66 -9.04
N PRO A 155 -10.24 16.57 -9.81
CA PRO A 155 -8.91 16.00 -9.95
C PRO A 155 -7.96 16.95 -10.67
N PRO A 156 -6.65 16.90 -10.34
CA PRO A 156 -5.65 17.75 -10.99
C PRO A 156 -5.45 17.43 -12.48
N LEU A 157 -5.81 16.22 -12.90
CA LEU A 157 -5.63 15.76 -14.28
C LEU A 157 -6.88 15.08 -14.82
N PRO A 158 -7.20 15.26 -16.11
CA PRO A 158 -8.28 14.52 -16.76
C PRO A 158 -7.98 13.01 -16.78
N PRO A 159 -9.00 12.15 -16.91
CA PRO A 159 -8.80 10.71 -16.97
C PRO A 159 -8.01 10.31 -18.22
N HIS A 160 -7.34 9.17 -18.15
CA HIS A 160 -6.78 8.53 -19.33
C HIS A 160 -7.90 8.05 -20.26
N PRO A 161 -7.76 8.17 -21.58
CA PRO A 161 -8.68 7.53 -22.51
C PRO A 161 -8.57 6.01 -22.38
N TYR A 162 -9.68 5.32 -22.62
CA TYR A 162 -9.70 3.87 -22.60
C TYR A 162 -8.69 3.29 -23.59
N SER A 163 -8.02 2.23 -23.19
CA SER A 163 -7.21 1.39 -24.09
C SER A 163 -8.10 0.63 -25.07
N PRO A 164 -7.56 0.05 -26.15
CA PRO A 164 -8.36 -0.81 -27.02
C PRO A 164 -9.05 -1.98 -26.27
N PRO A 165 -8.39 -2.74 -25.36
CA PRO A 165 -9.07 -3.69 -24.48
C PRO A 165 -10.12 -3.03 -23.60
N GLY A 166 -9.80 -1.88 -23.00
CA GLY A 166 -10.70 -1.12 -22.13
C GLY A 166 -11.97 -0.65 -22.85
N LEU A 167 -11.89 -0.25 -24.12
CA LEU A 167 -13.07 0.09 -24.93
C LEU A 167 -14.00 -1.09 -25.12
N LEU A 168 -13.46 -2.30 -25.40
CA LEU A 168 -14.26 -3.53 -25.53
C LEU A 168 -14.92 -3.92 -24.22
N LEU A 169 -14.17 -3.87 -23.12
CA LEU A 169 -14.70 -4.14 -21.77
C LEU A 169 -15.79 -3.14 -21.39
N ALA A 170 -15.57 -1.83 -21.65
CA ALA A 170 -16.59 -0.80 -21.42
C ALA A 170 -17.87 -1.04 -22.22
N GLY A 171 -17.74 -1.42 -23.50
CA GLY A 171 -18.88 -1.79 -24.35
C GLY A 171 -19.60 -3.04 -23.83
N ALA A 172 -18.85 -4.05 -23.42
CA ALA A 172 -19.39 -5.29 -22.84
C ALA A 172 -20.14 -5.00 -21.53
N GLY A 173 -19.55 -4.20 -20.65
CA GLY A 173 -20.17 -3.80 -19.38
C GLY A 173 -21.51 -3.08 -19.60
N ARG A 174 -21.59 -2.12 -20.53
CA ARG A 174 -22.84 -1.45 -20.85
C ARG A 174 -23.92 -2.40 -21.36
N ARG A 175 -23.56 -3.43 -22.14
CA ARG A 175 -24.52 -4.48 -22.57
C ARG A 175 -25.07 -5.30 -21.40
N LEU A 176 -24.28 -5.45 -20.33
CA LEU A 176 -24.69 -6.09 -19.07
C LEU A 176 -25.39 -5.14 -18.10
N GLY A 177 -25.63 -3.87 -18.47
CA GLY A 177 -26.21 -2.85 -17.60
C GLY A 177 -25.24 -2.26 -16.57
N LEU A 178 -23.93 -2.57 -16.67
CA LEU A 178 -22.90 -1.99 -15.79
C LEU A 178 -22.51 -0.58 -16.23
N ARG A 179 -21.94 0.19 -15.29
CA ARG A 179 -21.51 1.58 -15.47
C ARG A 179 -19.98 1.67 -15.52
N PRO A 180 -19.35 1.46 -16.70
CA PRO A 180 -17.91 1.59 -16.83
C PRO A 180 -17.46 3.04 -16.61
N PHE A 181 -16.36 3.20 -15.87
CA PHE A 181 -15.74 4.50 -15.65
C PHE A 181 -14.21 4.42 -15.79
N PRO A 182 -13.54 5.57 -16.10
CA PRO A 182 -12.09 5.61 -16.19
C PRO A 182 -11.43 5.26 -14.85
N THR A 183 -10.52 4.30 -14.85
CA THR A 183 -9.76 3.95 -13.64
C THR A 183 -8.98 5.17 -13.12
N PRO A 184 -9.12 5.56 -11.85
CA PRO A 184 -8.30 6.60 -11.24
C PRO A 184 -6.83 6.17 -11.17
N LEU A 185 -5.92 6.99 -11.72
CA LEU A 185 -4.51 6.64 -11.84
C LEU A 185 -3.59 7.73 -11.30
N LEU A 186 -2.59 7.33 -10.52
CA LEU A 186 -1.42 8.14 -10.16
C LEU A 186 -0.40 8.08 -11.31
N ILE A 187 -0.87 8.36 -12.53
CA ILE A 187 -0.09 8.42 -13.76
C ILE A 187 -0.54 9.67 -14.51
N ASN A 188 0.38 10.53 -14.86
CA ASN A 188 0.05 11.77 -15.55
C ASN A 188 -0.58 11.52 -16.93
N SER A 189 -1.81 11.95 -17.13
CA SER A 189 -2.48 11.94 -18.44
C SER A 189 -2.10 13.14 -19.31
N ALA A 190 -1.62 14.22 -18.70
CA ALA A 190 -1.01 15.41 -19.29
C ALA A 190 0.24 15.80 -18.48
N PRO A 191 1.16 16.62 -19.00
CA PRO A 191 2.30 17.08 -18.22
C PRO A 191 1.84 17.78 -16.93
N TYR A 192 2.44 17.40 -15.79
CA TYR A 192 2.04 17.92 -14.48
C TYR A 192 3.21 17.95 -13.50
N ARG A 193 3.43 19.10 -12.84
CA ARG A 193 4.47 19.32 -11.82
C ARG A 193 5.85 18.81 -12.24
N GLY A 194 6.29 19.16 -13.44
CA GLY A 194 7.60 18.78 -13.98
C GLY A 194 7.72 17.35 -14.50
N ARG A 195 6.68 16.52 -14.35
CA ARG A 195 6.65 15.15 -14.89
C ARG A 195 5.90 15.10 -16.22
N PRO A 196 6.37 14.30 -17.21
CA PRO A 196 5.72 14.18 -18.52
C PRO A 196 4.36 13.48 -18.44
N ALA A 197 3.59 13.56 -19.52
CA ALA A 197 2.44 12.71 -19.75
C ALA A 197 2.86 11.26 -20.01
N CYS A 198 1.96 10.31 -19.76
CA CYS A 198 2.17 8.90 -20.07
C CYS A 198 2.30 8.68 -21.60
N HIS A 199 3.39 8.03 -22.00
CA HIS A 199 3.68 7.69 -23.40
C HIS A 199 3.11 6.33 -23.83
N ARG A 200 2.37 5.64 -22.93
CA ARG A 200 1.82 4.30 -23.18
C ARG A 200 2.86 3.27 -23.61
N CYS A 201 4.04 3.32 -22.98
CA CYS A 201 5.23 2.56 -23.39
C CYS A 201 5.24 1.09 -22.96
N GLY A 202 4.23 0.61 -22.24
CA GLY A 202 4.19 -0.81 -21.86
C GLY A 202 3.76 -1.06 -20.42
N PRO A 203 4.21 -2.15 -19.82
CA PRO A 203 3.72 -2.59 -18.51
C PRO A 203 4.05 -1.57 -17.41
N CYS A 204 3.03 -1.25 -16.60
CA CYS A 204 3.19 -0.37 -15.45
C CYS A 204 3.29 -1.15 -14.14
N ASN A 205 2.59 -2.31 -14.06
CA ASN A 205 2.59 -3.15 -12.87
C ASN A 205 3.93 -3.89 -12.75
N GLU A 206 4.51 -3.90 -11.56
CA GLU A 206 5.81 -4.53 -11.26
C GLU A 206 7.02 -3.91 -12.01
N HIS A 207 6.82 -2.74 -12.63
CA HIS A 207 7.86 -2.02 -13.37
C HIS A 207 7.98 -0.57 -12.88
N ALA A 208 9.20 -0.10 -12.65
CA ALA A 208 9.46 1.32 -12.46
C ALA A 208 9.25 2.07 -13.79
N CYS A 209 8.55 3.21 -13.73
CA CYS A 209 8.22 3.97 -14.94
C CYS A 209 9.50 4.52 -15.60
N PRO A 210 9.82 4.16 -16.86
CA PRO A 210 11.04 4.63 -17.51
C PRO A 210 10.98 6.12 -17.90
N THR A 211 9.77 6.70 -18.00
CA THR A 211 9.56 8.09 -18.44
C THR A 211 9.25 9.06 -17.29
N GLY A 212 9.00 8.55 -16.06
CA GLY A 212 8.63 9.38 -14.92
C GLY A 212 7.17 9.87 -14.92
N ALA A 213 6.33 9.41 -15.85
CA ALA A 213 4.90 9.79 -15.88
C ALA A 213 4.10 9.20 -14.71
N LYS A 214 4.43 7.99 -14.25
CA LYS A 214 3.86 7.38 -13.04
C LYS A 214 4.40 8.08 -11.80
N ALA A 215 3.54 8.31 -10.82
CA ALA A 215 3.92 8.99 -9.58
C ALA A 215 5.09 8.27 -8.89
N ASP A 216 6.12 9.04 -8.61
CA ASP A 216 7.35 8.60 -7.97
C ASP A 216 7.56 9.43 -6.70
N LEU A 217 7.58 8.75 -5.55
CA LEU A 217 7.78 9.38 -4.24
C LEU A 217 9.17 10.01 -4.11
N VAL A 218 10.17 9.40 -4.75
CA VAL A 218 11.55 9.87 -4.65
C VAL A 218 11.71 11.20 -5.36
N ALA A 219 11.39 11.24 -6.65
CA ALA A 219 11.51 12.45 -7.46
C ALA A 219 10.50 13.55 -7.05
N THR A 220 9.32 13.17 -6.54
CA THR A 220 8.26 14.14 -6.20
C THR A 220 8.41 14.72 -4.79
N LEU A 221 8.86 13.92 -3.82
CA LEU A 221 8.82 14.28 -2.40
C LEU A 221 10.20 14.26 -1.72
N LEU A 222 10.98 13.18 -1.91
CA LEU A 222 12.17 12.93 -1.10
C LEU A 222 13.38 13.72 -1.59
N ASP A 223 13.67 13.70 -2.89
CA ASP A 223 14.82 14.42 -3.46
C ASP A 223 14.70 15.94 -3.23
N PRO A 224 13.56 16.60 -3.52
CA PRO A 224 13.40 18.03 -3.23
C PRO A 224 13.56 18.40 -1.75
N ALA A 225 13.05 17.56 -0.83
CA ALA A 225 13.19 17.81 0.60
C ALA A 225 14.62 17.56 1.13
N ALA A 226 15.34 16.63 0.49
CA ALA A 226 16.75 16.38 0.82
C ALA A 226 17.68 17.49 0.33
N GLU A 227 17.37 18.09 -0.83
CA GLU A 227 18.10 19.24 -1.36
C GLU A 227 17.99 20.48 -0.47
N ASP A 228 16.83 20.67 0.17
CA ASP A 228 16.61 21.76 1.16
C ASP A 228 17.36 21.53 2.48
N GLY A 229 17.96 20.33 2.70
CA GLY A 229 18.76 20.00 3.88
C GLY A 229 17.98 19.66 5.15
N SER A 230 16.64 19.73 5.13
CA SER A 230 15.77 19.38 6.28
C SER A 230 15.46 17.87 6.38
N LEU A 231 15.70 17.11 5.31
CA LEU A 231 15.55 15.67 5.25
C LEU A 231 16.87 14.97 4.91
N VAL A 232 17.26 13.99 5.72
CA VAL A 232 18.32 13.04 5.38
C VAL A 232 17.70 11.68 5.08
N VAL A 233 17.97 11.16 3.88
CA VAL A 233 17.55 9.82 3.45
C VAL A 233 18.73 8.87 3.55
N ALA A 234 18.64 7.91 4.49
CA ALA A 234 19.62 6.85 4.66
C ALA A 234 19.09 5.57 4.00
N THR A 235 19.58 5.27 2.80
CA THR A 235 19.30 4.01 2.09
C THR A 235 20.23 2.90 2.57
N GLU A 236 19.85 1.63 2.29
CA GLU A 236 20.56 0.43 2.79
C GLU A 236 20.66 0.43 4.32
N SER A 237 19.67 1.02 4.97
CA SER A 237 19.62 1.30 6.41
C SER A 237 18.42 0.62 7.04
N ARG A 238 18.67 -0.50 7.73
CA ARG A 238 17.61 -1.34 8.32
C ARG A 238 17.40 -1.01 9.80
N ALA A 239 16.21 -0.55 10.18
CA ALA A 239 15.82 -0.42 11.57
C ALA A 239 15.74 -1.80 12.24
N LEU A 240 16.36 -1.94 13.41
CA LEU A 240 16.48 -3.18 14.14
C LEU A 240 15.61 -3.17 15.40
N ARG A 241 15.58 -2.04 16.12
CA ARG A 241 14.88 -1.90 17.39
C ARG A 241 14.54 -0.45 17.70
N VAL A 242 13.42 -0.25 18.39
CA VAL A 242 13.04 1.02 19.00
C VAL A 242 13.30 0.92 20.51
N HIS A 243 13.99 1.91 21.08
CA HIS A 243 14.35 1.95 22.49
C HIS A 243 13.44 2.91 23.25
N ALA A 244 12.89 2.45 24.37
CA ALA A 244 12.07 3.26 25.26
C ALA A 244 12.87 3.71 26.47
N SER A 245 12.78 4.97 26.82
CA SER A 245 13.37 5.59 28.01
C SER A 245 12.45 5.50 29.23
N SER A 246 11.12 5.47 28.98
CA SER A 246 10.07 5.33 29.99
C SER A 246 8.98 4.36 29.54
N GLY A 247 7.93 4.16 30.36
CA GLY A 247 6.81 3.27 30.01
C GLY A 247 5.95 3.75 28.85
N ASP A 248 5.99 5.04 28.58
CA ASP A 248 5.13 5.78 27.67
C ASP A 248 5.91 6.55 26.58
N ARG A 249 7.26 6.48 26.58
CA ARG A 249 8.06 7.27 25.65
C ARG A 249 9.28 6.53 25.12
N VAL A 250 9.48 6.63 23.81
CA VAL A 250 10.71 6.19 23.13
C VAL A 250 11.69 7.35 22.95
N ASP A 251 12.97 7.04 22.85
CA ASP A 251 14.04 8.03 22.73
C ASP A 251 15.03 7.73 21.60
N ALA A 252 15.07 6.50 21.09
CA ALA A 252 16.03 6.14 20.06
C ALA A 252 15.57 5.01 19.15
N VAL A 253 16.15 4.97 17.94
CA VAL A 253 16.05 3.86 16.98
C VAL A 253 17.45 3.29 16.74
N GLU A 254 17.60 1.99 16.98
CA GLU A 254 18.80 1.23 16.56
C GLU A 254 18.61 0.73 15.13
N TRP A 255 19.62 0.91 14.29
CA TRP A 255 19.59 0.51 12.89
C TRP A 255 20.96 0.07 12.39
N LEU A 256 20.97 -0.75 11.34
CA LEU A 256 22.16 -1.18 10.63
C LEU A 256 22.37 -0.24 9.44
N ASP A 257 23.51 0.44 9.41
CA ASP A 257 24.04 1.10 8.23
C ASP A 257 24.72 0.03 7.35
N GLY A 258 23.99 -0.44 6.33
CA GLY A 258 24.48 -1.52 5.46
C GLY A 258 25.67 -1.11 4.59
N ARG A 259 25.82 0.20 4.30
CA ARG A 259 26.96 0.71 3.54
C ARG A 259 28.24 0.71 4.36
N ALA A 260 28.14 1.10 5.62
CA ALA A 260 29.26 1.12 6.54
C ALA A 260 29.47 -0.22 7.28
N GLY A 261 28.49 -1.12 7.25
CA GLY A 261 28.52 -2.39 7.98
C GLY A 261 28.45 -2.24 9.51
N VAL A 262 27.95 -1.10 10.02
CA VAL A 262 27.96 -0.78 11.46
C VAL A 262 26.54 -0.56 11.99
N ARG A 263 26.34 -0.90 13.27
CA ARG A 263 25.12 -0.51 13.99
C ARG A 263 25.21 0.92 14.48
N ARG A 264 24.12 1.65 14.31
CA ARG A 264 23.95 3.02 14.77
C ARG A 264 22.74 3.15 15.68
N THR A 265 22.74 4.17 16.50
CA THR A 265 21.60 4.57 17.33
C THR A 265 21.33 6.04 17.09
N THR A 266 20.12 6.36 16.63
CA THR A 266 19.65 7.72 16.43
C THR A 266 18.67 8.09 17.54
N ARG A 267 18.95 9.16 18.29
CA ARG A 267 17.97 9.74 19.20
C ARG A 267 16.91 10.51 18.42
N ALA A 268 15.64 10.37 18.81
CA ALA A 268 14.54 11.04 18.15
C ALA A 268 13.47 11.48 19.16
N ARG A 269 12.93 12.68 18.98
CA ARG A 269 11.78 13.17 19.77
C ARG A 269 10.50 12.43 19.39
N CYS A 270 10.40 11.97 18.15
CA CYS A 270 9.29 11.20 17.61
C CYS A 270 9.80 10.10 16.66
N VAL A 271 9.17 8.93 16.69
CA VAL A 271 9.43 7.81 15.79
C VAL A 271 8.18 7.52 14.98
N VAL A 272 8.34 7.42 13.65
CA VAL A 272 7.24 7.11 12.71
C VAL A 272 7.53 5.80 12.01
N LEU A 273 6.61 4.84 12.14
CA LEU A 273 6.69 3.52 11.52
C LEU A 273 5.95 3.53 10.19
N ALA A 274 6.65 3.21 9.13
CA ALA A 274 6.18 3.17 7.74
C ALA A 274 6.77 2.00 6.94
N GLY A 275 7.17 0.95 7.63
CA GLY A 275 7.82 -0.22 7.06
C GLY A 275 6.86 -1.20 6.37
N ASN A 276 5.61 -0.90 6.19
CA ASN A 276 4.42 -1.69 5.85
C ASN A 276 3.86 -2.51 7.04
N ALA A 277 2.64 -3.03 6.90
CA ALA A 277 1.94 -3.76 7.95
C ALA A 277 2.77 -4.88 8.62
N VAL A 278 3.56 -5.61 7.83
CA VAL A 278 4.36 -6.73 8.30
C VAL A 278 5.62 -6.26 9.02
N GLN A 279 6.39 -5.34 8.41
CA GLN A 279 7.67 -4.90 8.96
C GLN A 279 7.49 -3.94 10.15
N SER A 280 6.47 -3.07 10.14
CA SER A 280 6.14 -2.22 11.28
C SER A 280 5.72 -3.05 12.50
N SER A 281 4.86 -4.05 12.30
CA SER A 281 4.51 -5.03 13.36
C SER A 281 5.75 -5.77 13.87
N ALA A 282 6.62 -6.23 12.98
CA ALA A 282 7.83 -6.94 13.34
C ALA A 282 8.81 -6.07 14.14
N LEU A 283 8.96 -4.81 13.79
CA LEU A 283 9.82 -3.88 14.52
C LEU A 283 9.29 -3.64 15.93
N LEU A 284 7.98 -3.47 16.10
CA LEU A 284 7.35 -3.38 17.42
C LEU A 284 7.58 -4.65 18.26
N LEU A 285 7.36 -5.82 17.68
CA LEU A 285 7.60 -7.11 18.36
C LEU A 285 9.08 -7.32 18.71
N ARG A 286 10.04 -6.83 17.89
CA ARG A 286 11.49 -6.85 18.16
C ARG A 286 11.95 -5.80 19.16
N SER A 287 11.05 -4.96 19.64
CA SER A 287 11.33 -3.87 20.56
C SER A 287 10.73 -4.10 21.96
N PRO A 288 11.05 -5.25 22.65
CA PRO A 288 10.58 -5.47 23.99
C PRO A 288 11.19 -4.46 24.95
N THR A 289 10.40 -4.05 25.92
CA THR A 289 10.80 -3.15 27.00
C THR A 289 10.50 -3.79 28.35
N ARG A 290 11.00 -3.23 29.46
CA ARG A 290 10.63 -3.72 30.79
C ARG A 290 9.14 -3.51 31.10
N TRP A 291 8.47 -2.57 30.42
CA TRP A 291 7.04 -2.26 30.60
C TRP A 291 6.14 -3.04 29.63
N SER A 292 6.70 -3.48 28.49
CA SER A 292 6.03 -4.29 27.48
C SER A 292 6.97 -5.40 26.98
N PRO A 293 7.12 -6.49 27.74
CA PRO A 293 8.08 -7.56 27.43
C PRO A 293 7.79 -8.31 26.13
N SER A 294 6.54 -8.28 25.67
CA SER A 294 6.08 -8.93 24.43
C SER A 294 6.30 -8.07 23.17
N GLY A 295 6.92 -6.87 23.30
CA GLY A 295 7.11 -5.91 22.23
C GLY A 295 6.45 -4.56 22.53
N LEU A 296 6.95 -3.50 21.94
CA LEU A 296 6.44 -2.14 22.13
C LEU A 296 4.97 -2.06 21.68
N GLY A 297 4.09 -1.49 22.52
CA GLY A 297 2.64 -1.39 22.22
C GLY A 297 1.88 -2.72 22.30
N ASN A 298 2.51 -3.81 22.78
CA ASN A 298 1.95 -5.16 22.72
C ASN A 298 1.52 -5.75 24.08
N ARG A 299 1.05 -4.91 25.01
CA ARG A 299 0.59 -5.38 26.34
C ARG A 299 -0.58 -6.35 26.28
N HIS A 300 -1.41 -6.25 25.25
CA HIS A 300 -2.63 -7.04 25.07
C HIS A 300 -2.52 -8.06 23.93
N ASP A 301 -1.31 -8.39 23.46
CA ASP A 301 -1.07 -9.31 22.33
C ASP A 301 -1.80 -8.88 21.03
N VAL A 302 -1.89 -7.57 20.80
CA VAL A 302 -2.60 -6.99 19.64
C VAL A 302 -1.70 -6.69 18.45
N VAL A 303 -0.39 -6.47 18.69
CA VAL A 303 0.58 -6.19 17.62
C VAL A 303 0.74 -7.40 16.72
N GLY A 304 0.62 -7.15 15.42
CA GLY A 304 0.69 -8.16 14.38
C GLY A 304 -0.67 -8.77 14.01
N ARG A 305 -1.72 -8.59 14.80
CA ARG A 305 -3.03 -9.23 14.62
C ARG A 305 -3.91 -8.52 13.60
N GLY A 306 -4.88 -9.27 13.03
CA GLY A 306 -5.78 -8.74 11.99
C GLY A 306 -5.05 -8.47 10.67
N LEU A 307 -4.03 -9.27 10.34
CA LEU A 307 -3.30 -9.17 9.08
C LEU A 307 -4.23 -9.47 7.91
N CYS A 308 -4.28 -8.57 6.93
CA CYS A 308 -5.08 -8.64 5.72
C CYS A 308 -4.23 -8.41 4.47
N PHE A 309 -4.60 -9.07 3.35
CA PHE A 309 -3.89 -8.97 2.07
C PHE A 309 -4.78 -8.54 0.91
N LYS A 310 -6.09 -8.46 1.10
CA LYS A 310 -7.15 -8.44 0.09
C LYS A 310 -7.13 -9.71 -0.76
N VAL A 311 -8.30 -10.24 -1.02
CA VAL A 311 -8.47 -11.36 -1.93
C VAL A 311 -8.64 -10.87 -3.36
N SER A 312 -7.99 -11.51 -4.32
CA SER A 312 -8.01 -11.08 -5.70
C SER A 312 -7.68 -12.20 -6.68
N GLY A 313 -8.06 -12.01 -7.93
CA GLY A 313 -7.72 -12.90 -9.03
C GLY A 313 -7.92 -12.22 -10.37
N TYR A 314 -7.67 -12.95 -11.43
CA TYR A 314 -7.87 -12.48 -12.78
C TYR A 314 -8.74 -13.44 -13.57
N VAL A 315 -9.49 -12.91 -14.53
CA VAL A 315 -10.05 -13.69 -15.63
C VAL A 315 -9.47 -13.14 -16.92
N ALA A 316 -8.96 -14.02 -17.75
CA ALA A 316 -8.31 -13.67 -19.02
C ALA A 316 -8.94 -14.46 -20.19
N GLY A 317 -8.94 -13.86 -21.36
CA GLY A 317 -9.37 -14.45 -22.62
C GLY A 317 -8.78 -13.69 -23.80
N THR A 318 -9.14 -14.06 -25.02
CA THR A 318 -8.69 -13.39 -26.24
C THR A 318 -9.86 -13.04 -27.14
N VAL A 319 -9.76 -11.95 -27.89
CA VAL A 319 -10.67 -11.59 -28.98
C VAL A 319 -9.88 -11.42 -30.26
N ALA A 320 -10.53 -11.47 -31.43
CA ALA A 320 -9.88 -11.11 -32.68
C ALA A 320 -9.41 -9.65 -32.60
N ALA A 321 -8.16 -9.40 -32.94
CA ALA A 321 -7.61 -8.04 -32.95
C ALA A 321 -8.26 -7.24 -34.09
N PRO A 322 -8.75 -6.00 -33.85
CA PRO A 322 -9.17 -5.12 -34.92
C PRO A 322 -8.01 -4.85 -35.88
N ALA A 323 -8.26 -4.83 -37.18
CA ALA A 323 -7.24 -4.70 -38.24
C ALA A 323 -6.35 -3.44 -38.11
N ALA A 324 -6.75 -2.46 -37.32
CA ALA A 324 -6.04 -1.19 -37.14
C ALA A 324 -5.22 -1.07 -35.83
N THR A 325 -5.22 -2.08 -34.95
CA THR A 325 -4.41 -2.04 -33.73
C THR A 325 -3.00 -2.54 -34.04
N GLY A 326 -2.10 -1.60 -34.37
CA GLY A 326 -0.66 -1.91 -34.47
C GLY A 326 -0.17 -2.56 -33.18
N HIS A 327 0.77 -3.49 -33.30
CA HIS A 327 1.48 -4.11 -32.19
C HIS A 327 2.14 -3.00 -31.36
N GLY A 328 1.66 -2.75 -30.14
CA GLY A 328 2.27 -1.75 -29.27
C GLY A 328 1.34 -0.81 -28.52
N ALA A 329 0.05 -1.09 -28.46
CA ALA A 329 -0.83 -0.36 -27.54
C ALA A 329 -0.54 -0.77 -26.10
N GLY A 330 0.70 -0.58 -25.64
CA GLY A 330 1.03 -0.47 -24.23
C GLY A 330 0.18 0.67 -23.67
N GLY A 331 -0.12 0.64 -22.41
CA GLY A 331 -0.89 1.68 -21.76
C GLY A 331 -0.75 1.58 -20.26
N PRO A 332 -1.41 2.44 -19.51
CA PRO A 332 -1.59 2.19 -18.10
C PRO A 332 -2.12 0.78 -17.87
N PHE A 333 -1.75 0.19 -16.75
CA PHE A 333 -2.18 -1.17 -16.35
C PHE A 333 -3.70 -1.37 -16.45
N SER A 334 -4.46 -0.32 -16.19
CA SER A 334 -5.92 -0.30 -16.23
C SER A 334 -6.39 1.05 -16.76
N THR A 335 -7.41 1.06 -17.60
CA THR A 335 -8.06 2.30 -18.08
C THR A 335 -9.56 2.33 -17.81
N VAL A 336 -10.20 1.18 -17.56
CA VAL A 336 -11.61 1.05 -17.23
C VAL A 336 -11.83 0.24 -15.96
N ALA A 337 -12.80 0.66 -15.15
CA ALA A 337 -13.21 0.00 -13.92
C ALA A 337 -14.74 -0.06 -13.80
N PHE A 338 -15.23 -0.93 -12.90
CA PHE A 338 -16.63 -1.19 -12.60
C PHE A 338 -16.79 -1.36 -11.09
N SER A 339 -17.66 -0.59 -10.46
CA SER A 339 -18.00 -0.68 -9.03
C SER A 339 -19.41 -1.21 -8.78
N ASP A 340 -20.14 -1.64 -9.81
CA ASP A 340 -21.53 -2.09 -9.70
C ASP A 340 -21.69 -3.29 -8.74
N HIS A 341 -20.69 -4.16 -8.65
CA HIS A 341 -20.66 -5.32 -7.77
C HIS A 341 -20.02 -5.05 -6.39
N TYR A 342 -19.78 -3.79 -6.06
CA TYR A 342 -19.18 -3.42 -4.77
C TYR A 342 -20.17 -3.55 -3.61
N LEU A 343 -21.36 -2.96 -3.77
CA LEU A 343 -22.48 -3.07 -2.83
C LEU A 343 -23.61 -3.85 -3.52
N ASP A 344 -23.42 -5.15 -3.67
CA ASP A 344 -24.38 -6.03 -4.33
C ASP A 344 -24.98 -7.01 -3.31
N PRO A 345 -26.30 -6.95 -3.06
CA PRO A 345 -26.98 -7.89 -2.15
C PRO A 345 -26.82 -9.37 -2.55
N ALA A 346 -26.56 -9.67 -3.82
CA ALA A 346 -26.30 -11.03 -4.30
C ALA A 346 -24.88 -11.53 -3.95
N CYS A 347 -23.97 -10.63 -3.63
CA CYS A 347 -22.65 -11.00 -3.17
C CYS A 347 -22.69 -11.53 -1.73
N PRO A 348 -21.95 -12.60 -1.39
CA PRO A 348 -21.86 -13.10 -0.02
C PRO A 348 -21.47 -11.98 0.98
N GLY A 349 -22.32 -11.77 1.99
CA GLY A 349 -22.17 -10.67 2.95
C GLY A 349 -22.54 -9.28 2.42
N GLY A 350 -23.12 -9.16 1.22
CA GLY A 350 -23.61 -7.90 0.64
C GLY A 350 -22.52 -6.87 0.31
N LEU A 351 -21.26 -7.26 0.35
CA LEU A 351 -20.10 -6.41 0.03
C LEU A 351 -19.12 -7.23 -0.84
N GLY A 352 -19.05 -6.89 -2.10
CA GLY A 352 -18.13 -7.49 -3.06
C GLY A 352 -16.82 -6.71 -3.17
N GLY A 353 -16.57 -6.19 -4.37
CA GLY A 353 -15.33 -5.48 -4.65
C GLY A 353 -15.36 -4.80 -6.02
N ILE A 354 -14.18 -4.45 -6.50
CA ILE A 354 -14.02 -3.74 -7.76
C ILE A 354 -13.51 -4.67 -8.85
N LEU A 355 -14.02 -4.47 -10.07
CA LEU A 355 -13.49 -5.06 -11.29
C LEU A 355 -12.81 -3.98 -12.11
N TYR A 356 -11.65 -4.27 -12.70
CA TYR A 356 -11.00 -3.36 -13.63
C TYR A 356 -10.13 -4.09 -14.66
N GLU A 357 -9.95 -3.43 -15.80
CA GLU A 357 -9.00 -3.88 -16.81
C GLU A 357 -7.62 -4.13 -16.19
N ALA A 358 -6.94 -5.17 -16.64
CA ALA A 358 -5.55 -5.43 -16.30
C ALA A 358 -4.72 -5.64 -17.56
N SER A 359 -3.49 -5.15 -17.58
CA SER A 359 -2.55 -5.50 -18.64
C SER A 359 -2.38 -7.02 -18.73
N PRO A 360 -2.16 -7.58 -19.93
CA PRO A 360 -1.90 -9.00 -20.09
C PRO A 360 -0.72 -9.45 -19.23
N ALA A 361 -0.75 -10.68 -18.73
CA ALA A 361 0.46 -11.34 -18.25
C ALA A 361 1.41 -11.60 -19.45
N ASP A 362 2.69 -11.77 -19.18
CA ASP A 362 3.85 -11.82 -20.10
C ASP A 362 3.77 -12.74 -21.34
N ARG A 363 2.60 -13.20 -21.74
CA ARG A 363 2.41 -13.92 -22.98
C ARG A 363 2.12 -12.95 -24.11
N ALA A 364 3.05 -12.87 -25.05
CA ALA A 364 2.77 -12.24 -26.33
C ALA A 364 1.48 -12.83 -26.91
N PRO A 365 0.50 -11.99 -27.30
CA PRO A 365 -0.70 -12.49 -27.97
C PRO A 365 -0.28 -13.20 -29.26
N ARG A 366 -1.07 -14.19 -29.68
CA ARG A 366 -0.91 -14.76 -31.02
C ARG A 366 -1.21 -13.70 -32.07
N ASP A 367 -0.61 -13.83 -33.25
CA ASP A 367 -0.90 -12.91 -34.33
C ASP A 367 -2.40 -12.89 -34.62
N GLY A 368 -2.96 -11.67 -34.71
CA GLY A 368 -4.40 -11.47 -34.93
C GLY A 368 -5.28 -11.60 -33.68
N GLU A 369 -4.72 -11.84 -32.50
CA GLU A 369 -5.44 -11.86 -31.23
C GLU A 369 -5.12 -10.63 -30.36
N MET A 370 -6.13 -10.12 -29.66
CA MET A 370 -5.98 -9.12 -28.61
C MET A 370 -6.37 -9.74 -27.26
N PRO A 371 -5.48 -9.75 -26.26
CA PRO A 371 -5.78 -10.27 -24.94
C PRO A 371 -6.72 -9.32 -24.19
N LEU A 372 -7.72 -9.89 -23.53
CA LEU A 372 -8.55 -9.22 -22.55
C LEU A 372 -8.25 -9.82 -21.18
N ARG A 373 -8.10 -8.98 -20.16
CA ARG A 373 -7.89 -9.43 -18.80
C ARG A 373 -8.60 -8.51 -17.82
N VAL A 374 -9.34 -9.08 -16.89
CA VAL A 374 -10.05 -8.38 -15.82
C VAL A 374 -9.47 -8.82 -14.49
N HIS A 375 -9.01 -7.86 -13.68
CA HIS A 375 -8.67 -8.06 -12.29
C HIS A 375 -9.90 -7.82 -11.44
N TYR A 376 -10.15 -8.69 -10.48
CA TYR A 376 -11.17 -8.49 -9.45
C TYR A 376 -10.51 -8.52 -8.07
N LEU A 377 -10.97 -7.63 -7.18
CA LEU A 377 -10.36 -7.36 -5.89
C LEU A 377 -11.45 -7.10 -4.86
N ALA A 378 -11.38 -7.78 -3.72
CA ALA A 378 -12.23 -7.55 -2.55
C ALA A 378 -11.40 -7.43 -1.26
N ALA A 379 -12.02 -6.87 -0.22
CA ALA A 379 -11.48 -6.88 1.13
C ALA A 379 -11.54 -8.29 1.70
N ASP A 380 -10.53 -8.71 2.45
CA ASP A 380 -10.54 -9.90 3.30
C ASP A 380 -10.91 -9.58 4.75
N GLN A 381 -11.30 -10.59 5.51
CA GLN A 381 -11.73 -10.47 6.89
C GLN A 381 -10.54 -10.18 7.82
N PRO A 382 -10.63 -9.19 8.73
CA PRO A 382 -9.60 -8.94 9.73
C PRO A 382 -9.69 -9.96 10.87
N MET A 383 -9.11 -11.15 10.68
CA MET A 383 -9.20 -12.23 11.64
C MET A 383 -8.14 -12.11 12.74
N TRP A 384 -8.53 -12.35 14.02
CA TRP A 384 -7.57 -12.40 15.14
C TRP A 384 -6.44 -13.40 14.92
N ARG A 385 -6.72 -14.54 14.31
CA ARG A 385 -5.75 -15.61 14.03
C ARG A 385 -4.74 -15.24 12.94
N ASN A 386 -5.11 -14.34 12.00
CA ASN A 386 -4.22 -13.85 10.95
C ASN A 386 -3.27 -12.81 11.53
N ARG A 387 -1.97 -13.13 11.56
CA ARG A 387 -1.01 -12.28 12.26
C ARG A 387 0.43 -12.39 11.80
N VAL A 388 1.20 -11.37 12.11
CA VAL A 388 2.67 -11.38 12.08
C VAL A 388 3.19 -11.84 13.44
N ARG A 389 4.19 -12.73 13.41
CA ARG A 389 4.94 -13.18 14.58
C ARG A 389 6.43 -13.18 14.30
N LEU A 390 7.22 -13.24 15.37
CA LEU A 390 8.63 -13.56 15.29
C LEU A 390 8.80 -15.09 15.45
N SER A 391 9.61 -15.68 14.57
CA SER A 391 9.99 -17.09 14.68
C SER A 391 11.18 -17.22 15.63
N ASN A 392 11.41 -18.42 16.12
CA ASN A 392 12.63 -18.73 16.91
C ASN A 392 13.90 -18.88 16.05
N ARG A 393 13.78 -18.77 14.72
CA ARG A 393 14.92 -18.77 13.79
C ARG A 393 15.44 -17.36 13.60
N LYS A 394 16.76 -17.21 13.57
CA LYS A 394 17.41 -15.93 13.30
C LYS A 394 17.91 -15.85 11.85
N ASN A 395 17.99 -14.64 11.34
CA ASN A 395 18.63 -14.34 10.05
C ASN A 395 20.14 -14.06 10.23
N ALA A 396 20.83 -13.74 9.15
CA ALA A 396 22.26 -13.43 9.16
C ALA A 396 22.64 -12.23 10.05
N LEU A 397 21.68 -11.33 10.33
CA LEU A 397 21.88 -10.17 11.21
C LEU A 397 21.64 -10.48 12.69
N GLY A 398 21.29 -11.72 13.01
CA GLY A 398 20.96 -12.14 14.38
C GLY A 398 19.56 -11.72 14.84
N THR A 399 18.73 -11.14 13.97
CA THR A 399 17.33 -10.80 14.27
C THR A 399 16.41 -11.96 13.93
N GLU A 400 15.29 -12.06 14.65
CA GLU A 400 14.29 -13.12 14.45
C GLU A 400 13.68 -13.01 13.04
N LYS A 401 13.55 -14.16 12.35
CA LYS A 401 12.82 -14.23 11.07
C LYS A 401 11.33 -14.00 11.29
N LEU A 402 10.69 -13.40 10.30
CA LEU A 402 9.25 -13.19 10.30
C LEU A 402 8.50 -14.50 10.04
N LEU A 403 7.40 -14.68 10.75
CA LEU A 403 6.41 -15.70 10.51
C LEU A 403 5.04 -15.03 10.36
N MET A 404 4.42 -15.20 9.21
CA MET A 404 3.03 -14.81 8.95
C MET A 404 2.14 -16.04 9.15
N GLU A 405 1.16 -15.94 10.02
CA GLU A 405 0.07 -16.90 10.15
C GLU A 405 -1.15 -16.29 9.46
N TYR A 406 -1.60 -16.92 8.38
CA TYR A 406 -2.69 -16.40 7.58
C TYR A 406 -3.54 -17.53 6.99
N GLU A 407 -4.83 -17.35 7.05
CA GLU A 407 -5.84 -18.24 6.49
C GLU A 407 -6.98 -17.39 5.92
N THR A 408 -7.36 -17.68 4.67
CA THR A 408 -8.50 -17.02 4.03
C THR A 408 -9.80 -17.49 4.70
N HIS A 409 -10.69 -16.55 5.01
CA HIS A 409 -11.99 -16.88 5.59
C HIS A 409 -12.94 -17.41 4.50
N PRO A 410 -13.85 -18.39 4.79
CA PRO A 410 -14.79 -18.92 3.80
C PRO A 410 -15.68 -17.85 3.14
N LEU A 411 -16.05 -16.79 3.87
CA LEU A 411 -16.78 -15.65 3.30
C LEU A 411 -15.96 -14.93 2.21
N ASP A 412 -14.64 -14.84 2.37
CA ASP A 412 -13.77 -14.20 1.37
C ASP A 412 -13.59 -15.08 0.14
N GLU A 413 -13.54 -16.41 0.33
CA GLU A 413 -13.52 -17.37 -0.79
C GLU A 413 -14.82 -17.29 -1.59
N ALA A 414 -15.97 -17.20 -0.93
CA ALA A 414 -17.26 -17.05 -1.58
C ALA A 414 -17.38 -15.71 -2.34
N ARG A 415 -16.84 -14.62 -1.80
CA ARG A 415 -16.75 -13.32 -2.51
C ARG A 415 -15.87 -13.38 -3.74
N LEU A 416 -14.71 -14.06 -3.61
CA LEU A 416 -13.81 -14.28 -4.74
C LEU A 416 -14.49 -15.03 -5.87
N GLU A 417 -15.20 -16.10 -5.56
CA GLU A 417 -15.94 -16.88 -6.54
C GLU A 417 -17.00 -16.03 -7.23
N TYR A 418 -17.81 -15.30 -6.46
CA TYR A 418 -18.81 -14.36 -6.99
C TYR A 418 -18.19 -13.36 -7.98
N LEU A 419 -17.10 -12.70 -7.60
CA LEU A 419 -16.44 -11.71 -8.46
C LEU A 419 -15.79 -12.33 -9.69
N ALA A 420 -15.26 -13.55 -9.58
CA ALA A 420 -14.73 -14.30 -10.72
C ALA A 420 -15.80 -14.63 -11.75
N GLU A 421 -17.02 -14.97 -11.30
CA GLU A 421 -18.17 -15.17 -12.19
C GLU A 421 -18.54 -13.87 -12.91
N ARG A 422 -18.66 -12.75 -12.20
CA ARG A 422 -18.97 -11.43 -12.80
C ARG A 422 -17.90 -10.99 -13.81
N ALA A 423 -16.62 -11.21 -13.49
CA ALA A 423 -15.53 -10.94 -14.44
C ALA A 423 -15.58 -11.87 -15.68
N THR A 424 -16.00 -13.14 -15.49
CA THR A 424 -16.21 -14.08 -16.59
C THR A 424 -17.34 -13.63 -17.50
N GLU A 425 -18.49 -13.24 -16.95
CA GLU A 425 -19.62 -12.69 -17.71
C GLU A 425 -19.23 -11.47 -18.54
N LEU A 426 -18.41 -10.59 -17.96
CA LEU A 426 -17.90 -9.40 -18.67
C LEU A 426 -17.07 -9.81 -19.90
N LEU A 427 -16.19 -10.82 -19.77
CA LEU A 427 -15.40 -11.33 -20.90
C LEU A 427 -16.25 -12.06 -21.93
N VAL A 428 -17.24 -12.86 -21.51
CA VAL A 428 -18.21 -13.51 -22.42
C VAL A 428 -18.97 -12.44 -23.22
N SER A 429 -19.47 -11.38 -22.54
CA SER A 429 -20.14 -10.25 -23.18
C SER A 429 -19.21 -9.49 -24.13
N ALA A 430 -17.90 -9.46 -23.87
CA ALA A 430 -16.91 -8.90 -24.79
C ALA A 430 -16.63 -9.75 -26.02
N GLY A 431 -17.19 -10.97 -26.11
CA GLY A 431 -16.93 -11.94 -27.18
C GLY A 431 -15.59 -12.64 -27.05
N ALA A 432 -15.04 -12.73 -25.83
CA ALA A 432 -13.76 -13.39 -25.62
C ALA A 432 -13.87 -14.91 -25.77
N ALA A 433 -12.85 -15.49 -26.37
CA ALA A 433 -12.59 -16.92 -26.43
C ALA A 433 -11.49 -17.32 -25.44
N HIS A 434 -11.33 -18.62 -25.22
CA HIS A 434 -10.28 -19.19 -24.36
C HIS A 434 -10.26 -18.57 -22.93
N ILE A 435 -11.47 -18.32 -22.39
CA ILE A 435 -11.62 -17.71 -21.06
C ILE A 435 -11.07 -18.67 -20.00
N ARG A 436 -10.22 -18.14 -19.13
CA ARG A 436 -9.64 -18.88 -18.01
C ARG A 436 -9.50 -17.98 -16.78
N ARG A 437 -9.64 -18.57 -15.62
CA ARG A 437 -9.32 -17.93 -14.36
C ARG A 437 -7.83 -18.08 -14.06
N GLU A 438 -7.22 -17.03 -13.57
CA GLU A 438 -5.81 -16.99 -13.19
C GLU A 438 -5.71 -16.56 -11.73
N ALA A 439 -4.88 -17.25 -10.95
CA ALA A 439 -4.53 -16.79 -9.61
C ALA A 439 -3.80 -15.44 -9.68
N SER A 440 -3.82 -14.69 -8.59
CA SER A 440 -3.15 -13.38 -8.51
C SER A 440 -1.61 -13.46 -8.62
N GLY A 441 -1.05 -14.66 -8.70
CA GLY A 441 0.40 -14.91 -8.69
C GLY A 441 1.01 -14.87 -7.28
N TYR A 442 0.21 -14.57 -6.27
CA TYR A 442 0.56 -14.62 -4.86
C TYR A 442 -0.32 -15.68 -4.20
N GLU A 443 0.28 -16.60 -3.46
CA GLU A 443 -0.42 -17.74 -2.85
C GLU A 443 -1.55 -17.33 -1.90
N ARG A 444 -1.66 -16.04 -1.54
CA ARG A 444 -2.56 -15.58 -0.49
C ARG A 444 -3.17 -14.19 -0.75
N GLY A 445 -3.68 -13.96 -1.93
CA GLY A 445 -4.36 -12.72 -2.28
C GLY A 445 -3.50 -11.72 -3.04
N SER A 446 -3.50 -10.46 -2.64
CA SER A 446 -2.77 -9.40 -3.33
C SER A 446 -1.56 -8.92 -2.51
N ARG A 447 -0.74 -8.02 -3.07
CA ARG A 447 0.36 -7.35 -2.33
C ARG A 447 -0.11 -6.17 -1.47
N HIS A 448 -1.37 -6.13 -1.10
CA HIS A 448 -1.92 -5.05 -0.29
C HIS A 448 -1.87 -5.43 1.19
N LEU A 449 -0.82 -4.99 1.88
CA LEU A 449 -0.56 -5.34 3.27
C LEU A 449 -1.28 -4.40 4.23
N HIS A 450 -2.18 -4.92 5.07
CA HIS A 450 -2.98 -4.16 6.02
C HIS A 450 -3.06 -4.84 7.38
N GLY A 451 -3.43 -4.09 8.41
CA GLY A 451 -3.56 -4.61 9.75
C GLY A 451 -2.22 -4.78 10.48
N GLY A 452 -2.22 -5.55 11.53
CA GLY A 452 -1.03 -5.75 12.36
C GLY A 452 -0.70 -4.61 13.32
N CYS A 453 -0.97 -3.36 12.93
CA CYS A 453 -0.91 -2.18 13.80
C CYS A 453 -2.25 -1.44 13.79
N ARG A 454 -3.35 -2.18 13.79
CA ARG A 454 -4.73 -1.69 13.58
C ARG A 454 -5.09 -0.51 14.48
N ALA A 455 -5.76 0.47 13.88
CA ALA A 455 -6.34 1.60 14.61
C ALA A 455 -7.69 1.22 15.27
N GLY A 456 -8.01 1.87 16.36
CA GLY A 456 -9.26 1.72 17.10
C GLY A 456 -9.25 2.51 18.39
N ASP A 457 -10.38 2.50 19.08
CA ASP A 457 -10.57 3.27 20.32
C ASP A 457 -10.14 2.51 21.59
N ASP A 458 -10.07 1.17 21.53
CA ASP A 458 -9.75 0.31 22.69
C ASP A 458 -8.35 -0.31 22.55
N PRO A 459 -7.41 -0.01 23.46
CA PRO A 459 -6.06 -0.58 23.44
C PRO A 459 -6.00 -2.11 23.61
N ARG A 460 -7.10 -2.74 24.03
CA ARG A 460 -7.19 -4.20 24.14
C ARG A 460 -7.45 -4.89 22.79
N THR A 461 -7.89 -4.13 21.79
CA THR A 461 -8.24 -4.65 20.45
C THR A 461 -7.55 -3.92 19.30
N SER A 462 -6.83 -2.83 19.60
CA SER A 462 -6.10 -2.01 18.63
C SER A 462 -4.71 -1.63 19.14
N VAL A 463 -3.82 -1.29 18.21
CA VAL A 463 -2.44 -0.90 18.51
C VAL A 463 -2.31 0.61 18.58
N VAL A 464 -3.01 1.32 17.69
CA VAL A 464 -2.93 2.79 17.57
C VAL A 464 -4.31 3.42 17.71
N ASP A 465 -4.32 4.68 18.14
CA ASP A 465 -5.50 5.53 18.18
C ASP A 465 -5.86 6.11 16.78
N ALA A 466 -6.88 6.94 16.71
CA ALA A 466 -7.32 7.62 15.49
C ALA A 466 -6.21 8.48 14.86
N ASP A 467 -5.29 9.02 15.65
CA ASP A 467 -4.16 9.82 15.17
C ASP A 467 -2.94 8.99 14.76
N GLY A 468 -3.07 7.65 14.75
CA GLY A 468 -2.00 6.71 14.40
C GLY A 468 -0.94 6.56 15.48
N ARG A 469 -1.16 7.12 16.68
CA ARG A 469 -0.25 7.02 17.81
C ARG A 469 -0.48 5.72 18.55
N ILE A 470 0.59 5.01 18.91
CA ILE A 470 0.49 3.81 19.74
C ILE A 470 -0.14 4.16 21.09
N HIS A 471 -1.18 3.43 21.52
CA HIS A 471 -1.95 3.74 22.73
C HIS A 471 -1.10 3.96 23.99
N ASP A 472 -0.05 3.14 24.15
CA ASP A 472 0.83 3.19 25.31
C ASP A 472 2.06 4.10 25.13
N GLN A 473 2.13 4.88 24.03
CA GLN A 473 3.30 5.68 23.69
C GLN A 473 2.91 7.09 23.24
N GLU A 474 3.58 8.09 23.80
CA GLU A 474 3.29 9.50 23.47
C GLU A 474 3.85 9.94 22.11
N ASN A 475 4.89 9.26 21.61
CA ASN A 475 5.71 9.77 20.50
C ASN A 475 6.06 8.70 19.44
N VAL A 476 5.25 7.64 19.32
CA VAL A 476 5.39 6.62 18.27
C VAL A 476 4.13 6.55 17.45
N TYR A 477 4.26 6.66 16.13
CA TYR A 477 3.15 6.70 15.19
C TYR A 477 3.31 5.66 14.09
N VAL A 478 2.19 5.13 13.57
CA VAL A 478 2.13 4.23 12.41
C VAL A 478 1.40 4.94 11.29
N VAL A 479 2.01 5.01 10.09
CA VAL A 479 1.50 5.76 8.94
C VAL A 479 1.36 4.92 7.67
N ASP A 480 1.56 3.62 7.75
CA ASP A 480 1.43 2.69 6.63
C ASP A 480 0.11 1.91 6.66
N GLY A 481 -0.03 0.91 5.78
CA GLY A 481 -1.21 0.04 5.74
C GLY A 481 -1.46 -0.75 7.03
N GLY A 482 -0.49 -0.81 7.94
CA GLY A 482 -0.65 -1.41 9.26
C GLY A 482 -1.73 -0.75 10.10
N PHE A 483 -1.96 0.55 9.90
CA PHE A 483 -3.03 1.31 10.56
C PHE A 483 -4.43 0.77 10.27
N PHE A 484 -4.68 0.19 9.10
CA PHE A 484 -6.02 -0.14 8.62
C PHE A 484 -6.71 -1.21 9.47
N PRO A 485 -7.81 -0.91 10.17
CA PRO A 485 -8.63 -1.93 10.85
C PRO A 485 -9.38 -2.82 9.85
N TYR A 486 -9.72 -2.26 8.68
CA TYR A 486 -10.34 -2.95 7.56
C TYR A 486 -9.71 -2.48 6.24
N PRO A 487 -9.38 -3.40 5.33
CA PRO A 487 -8.60 -3.04 4.14
C PRO A 487 -9.41 -2.28 3.08
N GLY A 488 -10.76 -2.40 3.08
CA GLY A 488 -11.63 -1.92 2.00
C GLY A 488 -11.47 -2.72 0.70
N GLY A 489 -12.38 -2.55 -0.24
CA GLY A 489 -12.43 -3.30 -1.50
C GLY A 489 -11.67 -2.68 -2.66
N VAL A 490 -10.83 -1.66 -2.46
CA VAL A 490 -10.06 -0.94 -3.50
C VAL A 490 -8.58 -0.85 -3.17
N ASN A 491 -7.75 -0.49 -4.15
CA ASN A 491 -6.30 -0.34 -3.97
C ASN A 491 -5.98 0.72 -2.90
N PRO A 492 -5.05 0.47 -1.95
CA PRO A 492 -4.91 1.27 -0.74
C PRO A 492 -3.97 2.48 -0.85
N THR A 493 -3.18 2.59 -1.90
CA THR A 493 -2.04 3.53 -1.97
C THR A 493 -2.46 4.97 -1.71
N LEU A 494 -3.56 5.42 -2.32
CA LEU A 494 -4.05 6.79 -2.14
C LEU A 494 -4.52 7.04 -0.70
N THR A 495 -5.15 6.04 -0.07
CA THR A 495 -5.59 6.12 1.33
C THR A 495 -4.41 6.14 2.30
N ILE A 496 -3.36 5.36 2.04
CA ILE A 496 -2.12 5.40 2.84
C ILE A 496 -1.51 6.81 2.77
N LEU A 497 -1.40 7.39 1.57
CA LEU A 497 -0.89 8.76 1.38
C LEU A 497 -1.73 9.79 2.14
N ALA A 498 -3.07 9.72 2.02
CA ALA A 498 -3.99 10.67 2.65
C ALA A 498 -3.94 10.58 4.19
N ASN A 499 -4.03 9.37 4.75
CA ASN A 499 -3.98 9.19 6.20
C ASN A 499 -2.60 9.56 6.77
N ALA A 500 -1.51 9.22 6.08
CA ALA A 500 -0.16 9.62 6.49
C ALA A 500 0.02 11.14 6.46
N ALA A 501 -0.55 11.85 5.47
CA ALA A 501 -0.56 13.31 5.43
C ALA A 501 -1.33 13.91 6.61
N ARG A 502 -2.47 13.31 6.99
CA ARG A 502 -3.26 13.68 8.17
C ARG A 502 -2.44 13.53 9.45
N ILE A 503 -1.83 12.36 9.63
CA ILE A 503 -1.00 12.06 10.82
C ILE A 503 0.23 12.96 10.88
N ALA A 504 0.90 13.22 9.74
CA ALA A 504 2.04 14.13 9.69
C ALA A 504 1.71 15.55 10.20
N ARG A 505 0.54 16.09 9.84
CA ARG A 505 0.07 17.39 10.36
C ARG A 505 -0.18 17.34 11.86
N ARG A 506 -0.64 16.22 12.39
CA ARG A 506 -0.80 16.04 13.84
C ARG A 506 0.56 16.03 14.55
N ILE A 507 1.52 15.22 14.06
CA ILE A 507 2.89 15.16 14.61
C ILE A 507 3.54 16.55 14.62
N ALA A 508 3.42 17.30 13.53
CA ALA A 508 3.99 18.65 13.45
C ALA A 508 3.43 19.60 14.54
N ARG A 509 2.13 19.55 14.79
CA ARG A 509 1.48 20.32 15.86
C ARG A 509 1.96 19.90 17.26
N ASP A 510 1.99 18.59 17.53
CA ASP A 510 2.39 18.04 18.83
C ASP A 510 3.85 18.40 19.16
N LEU A 511 4.76 18.33 18.16
CA LEU A 511 6.16 18.70 18.36
C LEU A 511 6.41 20.20 18.50
N ALA A 512 5.57 21.05 17.89
CA ALA A 512 5.64 22.50 18.05
C ALA A 512 5.22 22.92 19.47
N THR A 513 4.15 22.32 20.00
CA THR A 513 3.67 22.62 21.36
C THR A 513 4.61 22.14 22.47
N ALA A 514 5.34 21.04 22.24
CA ALA A 514 6.33 20.50 23.18
C ALA A 514 7.65 21.29 23.23
N SER A 515 7.80 22.32 22.39
CA SER A 515 9.01 23.18 22.34
C SER A 515 8.83 24.52 23.07
N VAL A 516 7.64 24.78 23.62
CA VAL A 516 7.28 25.92 24.45
C VAL A 516 7.24 25.49 25.93
#